data_0d2d58d3e87da234962e37e70cea1361
#
_entry.id   0d2d58d3e87da234962e37e70cea1361
#
_cell.length_a   1.000
_cell.length_b   1.000
_cell.length_c   1.000
_cell.angle_alpha   90.00
_cell.angle_beta   90.00
_cell.angle_gamma   90.00
#
_symmetry.space_group_name_H-M   'P 1'
#
loop_
_entity.id
_entity.type
_entity.pdbx_description
1 polymer ?
#
loop_
_entity_poly.entity_id
_entity_poly.type
_entity_poly.pdbx_seq_one_letter_code
_entity_poly.pdbx_strand_id
1 'polypeptide(L)'
;MADRLCSPRADLLTEQAAGDGTFAQVTGPFSTYERRLAHDGHAWRETTRYRLAIPWFGWLFAWPVRMVLARRLSRLWWAPPDHITPRHALVLGLLAAASMSSAFINTLFTQTAKFAADDFGIGNSGVGVAGAVVRAGIVITIPFAVMSDRIGRRRVMRLMAWLAPLVTAIGALAPNFPFLVATQAIGRPLGLALD
;
A
#
# COMPACT_ATOMS: atom_id res chain seq x y z
N MET A 1 0.92 31.50 -22.84
CA MET A 1 1.66 30.57 -21.95
C MET A 1 1.75 31.10 -20.53
N ALA A 2 1.99 32.39 -20.35
CA ALA A 2 2.01 33.05 -19.03
C ALA A 2 0.68 32.92 -18.26
N ASP A 3 -0.47 33.09 -18.91
CA ASP A 3 -1.79 32.97 -18.27
C ASP A 3 -2.04 31.59 -17.61
N ARG A 4 -1.55 30.52 -18.23
CA ARG A 4 -1.65 29.17 -17.63
C ARG A 4 -0.73 28.98 -16.43
N LEU A 5 0.35 29.74 -16.34
CA LEU A 5 1.26 29.69 -15.18
C LEU A 5 0.65 30.47 -14.00
N CYS A 6 -0.01 31.60 -14.28
CA CYS A 6 -0.60 32.45 -13.25
C CYS A 6 -1.98 31.98 -12.78
N SER A 7 -2.59 30.98 -13.44
CA SER A 7 -3.87 30.41 -13.00
C SER A 7 -3.68 29.28 -11.98
N PRO A 8 -4.65 29.11 -11.05
CA PRO A 8 -4.70 27.95 -10.18
C PRO A 8 -4.78 26.64 -11.00
N ARG A 9 -4.17 25.58 -10.50
CA ARG A 9 -4.23 24.24 -11.13
C ARG A 9 -5.52 23.54 -10.76
N ALA A 10 -6.03 22.73 -11.70
CA ALA A 10 -7.18 21.85 -11.51
C ALA A 10 -6.94 20.50 -12.21
N ASP A 11 -5.71 19.98 -12.09
CA ASP A 11 -5.28 18.69 -12.69
C ASP A 11 -5.23 17.57 -11.64
N LEU A 12 -4.03 17.27 -11.08
CA LEU A 12 -3.83 16.30 -10.00
C LEU A 12 -4.38 16.80 -8.66
N LEU A 13 -4.46 18.10 -8.50
CA LEU A 13 -4.94 18.79 -7.31
C LEU A 13 -5.70 20.05 -7.72
N THR A 14 -6.52 20.54 -6.81
CA THR A 14 -7.15 21.87 -6.95
C THR A 14 -6.38 22.87 -6.12
N GLU A 15 -5.95 23.97 -6.75
CA GLU A 15 -5.27 25.07 -6.08
C GLU A 15 -6.20 26.25 -5.82
N GLN A 16 -5.85 27.02 -4.81
CA GLN A 16 -6.38 28.35 -4.55
C GLN A 16 -5.21 29.34 -4.45
N ALA A 17 -5.40 30.54 -4.99
CA ALA A 17 -4.44 31.62 -4.81
C ALA A 17 -4.40 32.03 -3.33
N ALA A 18 -3.19 32.06 -2.76
CA ALA A 18 -2.94 32.42 -1.37
C ALA A 18 -2.31 33.83 -1.20
N GLY A 19 -2.22 34.60 -2.31
CA GLY A 19 -1.59 35.93 -2.38
C GLY A 19 -0.16 35.90 -2.91
N ASP A 20 0.34 37.04 -3.38
CA ASP A 20 1.74 37.27 -3.82
C ASP A 20 2.36 36.17 -4.71
N GLY A 21 1.59 35.71 -5.72
CA GLY A 21 2.06 34.65 -6.62
C GLY A 21 2.22 33.28 -5.96
N THR A 22 1.65 33.08 -4.77
CA THR A 22 1.63 31.80 -4.07
C THR A 22 0.28 31.09 -4.27
N PHE A 23 0.35 29.77 -4.38
CA PHE A 23 -0.82 28.90 -4.52
C PHE A 23 -0.74 27.77 -3.50
N ALA A 24 -1.85 27.50 -2.84
CA ALA A 24 -2.00 26.42 -1.88
C ALA A 24 -2.99 25.38 -2.37
N GLN A 25 -2.83 24.14 -1.94
CA GLN A 25 -3.76 23.05 -2.24
C GLN A 25 -5.07 23.21 -1.46
N VAL A 26 -6.20 23.10 -2.16
CA VAL A 26 -7.53 22.95 -1.57
C VAL A 26 -7.85 21.46 -1.44
N THR A 27 -7.73 20.72 -2.54
CA THR A 27 -7.90 19.27 -2.58
C THR A 27 -6.77 18.63 -3.38
N GLY A 28 -6.24 17.50 -2.89
CA GLY A 28 -5.15 16.80 -3.56
C GLY A 28 -4.47 15.77 -2.64
N PRO A 29 -3.55 14.96 -3.17
CA PRO A 29 -2.92 13.84 -2.47
C PRO A 29 -1.75 14.24 -1.56
N PHE A 30 -1.50 15.55 -1.37
CA PHE A 30 -0.33 16.03 -0.64
C PHE A 30 -0.67 16.37 0.81
N SER A 31 0.21 16.03 1.74
CA SER A 31 0.12 16.46 3.14
C SER A 31 0.54 17.93 3.29
N THR A 32 1.48 18.39 2.46
CA THR A 32 1.88 19.80 2.34
C THR A 32 2.08 20.10 0.86
N TYR A 33 1.61 21.25 0.44
CA TYR A 33 1.75 21.72 -0.94
C TYR A 33 1.80 23.25 -0.97
N GLU A 34 2.79 23.79 -1.66
CA GLU A 34 2.94 25.20 -1.91
C GLU A 34 3.60 25.39 -3.27
N ARG A 35 2.97 26.19 -4.12
CA ARG A 35 3.55 26.60 -5.40
C ARG A 35 3.77 28.11 -5.37
N ARG A 36 4.97 28.55 -5.71
CA ARG A 36 5.35 29.96 -5.82
C ARG A 36 5.74 30.30 -7.23
N LEU A 37 5.25 31.42 -7.72
CA LEU A 37 5.64 32.03 -8.98
C LEU A 37 6.44 33.29 -8.69
N ALA A 38 7.62 33.38 -9.27
CA ALA A 38 8.44 34.59 -9.26
C ALA A 38 8.71 35.00 -10.71
N HIS A 39 8.66 36.31 -10.98
CA HIS A 39 9.02 36.88 -12.28
C HIS A 39 10.33 37.65 -12.13
N ASP A 40 11.33 37.26 -12.91
CA ASP A 40 12.68 37.84 -12.87
C ASP A 40 12.93 38.75 -14.06
N GLY A 41 11.94 39.62 -14.40
CA GLY A 41 12.03 40.54 -15.52
C GLY A 41 12.07 39.89 -16.92
N HIS A 42 12.68 38.75 -17.07
CA HIS A 42 12.82 38.00 -18.34
C HIS A 42 12.11 36.65 -18.38
N ALA A 43 11.97 35.98 -17.24
CA ALA A 43 11.40 34.65 -17.18
C ALA A 43 10.55 34.42 -15.93
N TRP A 44 9.53 33.58 -16.07
CA TRP A 44 8.77 33.07 -14.94
C TRP A 44 9.47 31.87 -14.34
N ARG A 45 9.71 31.91 -13.02
CA ARG A 45 10.22 30.78 -12.25
C ARG A 45 9.10 30.20 -11.40
N GLU A 46 8.77 28.95 -11.63
CA GLU A 46 7.83 28.18 -10.83
C GLU A 46 8.60 27.28 -9.85
N THR A 47 8.31 27.42 -8.57
CA THR A 47 8.88 26.57 -7.52
C THR A 47 7.73 25.86 -6.79
N THR A 48 7.71 24.53 -6.85
CA THR A 48 6.69 23.74 -6.17
C THR A 48 7.35 22.93 -5.05
N ARG A 49 6.87 23.13 -3.82
CA ARG A 49 7.25 22.33 -2.65
C ARG A 49 6.07 21.45 -2.27
N TYR A 50 6.29 20.17 -2.16
CA TYR A 50 5.22 19.24 -1.81
C TYR A 50 5.74 18.04 -1.00
N ARG A 51 4.84 17.46 -0.21
CA ARG A 51 5.04 16.20 0.49
C ARG A 51 3.83 15.31 0.24
N LEU A 52 4.06 14.10 -0.28
CA LEU A 52 3.00 13.12 -0.47
C LEU A 52 2.44 12.66 0.88
N ALA A 53 1.14 12.43 0.94
CA ALA A 53 0.48 11.87 2.13
C ALA A 53 0.70 10.35 2.28
N ILE A 54 1.39 9.72 1.31
CA ILE A 54 1.71 8.29 1.33
C ILE A 54 2.86 8.05 2.32
N PRO A 55 2.69 7.15 3.33
CA PRO A 55 3.76 6.83 4.27
C PRO A 55 4.86 5.98 3.60
N TRP A 56 6.01 5.93 4.17
CA TRP A 56 7.25 5.15 3.89
C TRP A 56 7.64 4.99 2.42
N PHE A 57 6.74 4.54 1.55
CA PHE A 57 7.01 4.26 0.13
C PHE A 57 6.57 5.40 -0.82
N GLY A 58 6.30 6.60 -0.30
CA GLY A 58 6.03 7.78 -1.11
C GLY A 58 7.11 8.07 -2.17
N TRP A 59 8.34 7.61 -1.96
CA TRP A 59 9.45 7.72 -2.92
C TRP A 59 9.18 7.01 -4.24
N LEU A 60 8.41 5.90 -4.26
CA LEU A 60 7.99 5.20 -5.48
C LEU A 60 7.16 6.10 -6.40
N PHE A 61 6.38 6.99 -5.82
CA PHE A 61 5.50 7.92 -6.54
C PHE A 61 6.17 9.26 -6.82
N ALA A 62 7.38 9.50 -6.30
CA ALA A 62 8.06 10.78 -6.45
C ALA A 62 8.30 11.13 -7.93
N TRP A 63 8.76 10.16 -8.74
CA TRP A 63 9.01 10.37 -10.16
C TRP A 63 7.73 10.63 -10.98
N PRO A 64 6.67 9.78 -10.93
CA PRO A 64 5.44 10.05 -11.68
C PRO A 64 4.74 11.33 -11.23
N VAL A 65 4.71 11.63 -9.93
CA VAL A 65 4.13 12.88 -9.43
C VAL A 65 4.92 14.10 -9.94
N ARG A 66 6.24 14.04 -9.89
CA ARG A 66 7.11 15.10 -10.42
C ARG A 66 6.87 15.33 -11.91
N MET A 67 6.70 14.27 -12.68
CA MET A 67 6.41 14.36 -14.11
C MET A 67 5.05 15.02 -14.38
N VAL A 68 4.00 14.62 -13.64
CA VAL A 68 2.65 15.22 -13.76
C VAL A 68 2.67 16.69 -13.36
N LEU A 69 3.33 17.04 -12.26
CA LEU A 69 3.47 18.42 -11.80
C LEU A 69 4.24 19.29 -12.81
N ALA A 70 5.32 18.76 -13.40
CA ALA A 70 6.12 19.50 -14.38
C ALA A 70 5.41 19.71 -15.72
N ARG A 71 4.65 18.70 -16.17
CA ARG A 71 4.00 18.74 -17.50
C ARG A 71 2.62 19.38 -17.53
N ARG A 72 2.00 19.65 -16.36
CA ARG A 72 0.61 20.11 -16.28
C ARG A 72 -0.30 19.30 -17.19
N LEU A 73 -0.21 17.98 -17.07
CA LEU A 73 -1.00 17.07 -17.88
C LEU A 73 -2.47 17.26 -17.52
N SER A 74 -3.29 17.48 -18.56
CA SER A 74 -4.73 17.38 -18.41
C SER A 74 -5.09 15.98 -17.94
N ARG A 75 -6.24 15.84 -17.27
CA ARG A 75 -6.76 14.63 -16.64
C ARG A 75 -6.39 13.36 -17.40
N LEU A 76 -5.65 12.48 -16.75
CA LEU A 76 -5.29 11.18 -17.30
C LEU A 76 -6.57 10.33 -17.36
N TRP A 77 -6.78 9.60 -18.45
CA TRP A 77 -8.00 8.79 -18.68
C TRP A 77 -8.28 7.75 -17.58
N TRP A 78 -7.24 7.32 -16.88
CA TRP A 78 -7.32 6.38 -15.75
C TRP A 78 -7.44 7.06 -14.38
N ALA A 79 -7.38 8.39 -14.33
CA ALA A 79 -7.51 9.11 -13.06
C ALA A 79 -8.97 9.11 -12.60
N PRO A 80 -9.25 8.92 -11.31
CA PRO A 80 -10.60 9.00 -10.79
C PRO A 80 -11.20 10.39 -11.05
N PRO A 81 -12.53 10.48 -11.22
CA PRO A 81 -13.23 11.73 -11.50
C PRO A 81 -13.05 12.76 -10.37
N ASP A 82 -12.92 12.29 -9.13
CA ASP A 82 -12.80 13.14 -7.96
C ASP A 82 -11.34 13.30 -7.52
N HIS A 83 -11.03 14.46 -6.96
CA HIS A 83 -9.71 14.69 -6.39
C HIS A 83 -9.52 13.93 -5.09
N ILE A 84 -8.42 13.19 -5.02
CA ILE A 84 -8.05 12.41 -3.83
C ILE A 84 -7.56 13.37 -2.75
N THR A 85 -8.19 13.33 -1.56
CA THR A 85 -7.73 14.08 -0.39
C THR A 85 -6.46 13.45 0.22
N PRO A 86 -5.67 14.19 1.02
CA PRO A 86 -4.50 13.62 1.71
C PRO A 86 -4.85 12.40 2.58
N ARG A 87 -6.03 12.42 3.20
CA ARG A 87 -6.53 11.29 4.01
C ARG A 87 -6.81 10.06 3.14
N HIS A 88 -7.42 10.24 1.97
CA HIS A 88 -7.67 9.15 1.03
C HIS A 88 -6.34 8.58 0.51
N ALA A 89 -5.36 9.42 0.17
CA ALA A 89 -4.04 8.99 -0.27
C ALA A 89 -3.31 8.17 0.83
N LEU A 90 -3.40 8.62 2.08
CA LEU A 90 -2.86 7.89 3.23
C LEU A 90 -3.51 6.51 3.39
N VAL A 91 -4.86 6.45 3.38
CA VAL A 91 -5.61 5.20 3.55
C VAL A 91 -5.31 4.23 2.41
N LEU A 92 -5.35 4.68 1.16
CA LEU A 92 -5.02 3.86 -0.01
C LEU A 92 -3.58 3.35 0.06
N GLY A 93 -2.63 4.19 0.48
CA GLY A 93 -1.26 3.79 0.69
C GLY A 93 -1.10 2.69 1.75
N LEU A 94 -1.78 2.83 2.89
CA LEU A 94 -1.76 1.81 3.95
C LEU A 94 -2.42 0.50 3.50
N LEU A 95 -3.54 0.57 2.76
CA LEU A 95 -4.18 -0.61 2.19
C LEU A 95 -3.27 -1.32 1.19
N ALA A 96 -2.63 -0.57 0.28
CA ALA A 96 -1.68 -1.15 -0.67
C ALA A 96 -0.51 -1.84 0.05
N ALA A 97 0.03 -1.26 1.13
CA ALA A 97 1.08 -1.90 1.92
C ALA A 97 0.58 -3.18 2.61
N ALA A 98 -0.65 -3.18 3.13
CA ALA A 98 -1.27 -4.36 3.72
C ALA A 98 -1.44 -5.49 2.69
N SER A 99 -1.97 -5.18 1.51
CA SER A 99 -2.13 -6.16 0.41
C SER A 99 -0.79 -6.69 -0.08
N MET A 100 0.26 -5.85 -0.18
CA MET A 100 1.61 -6.32 -0.52
C MET A 100 2.16 -7.30 0.54
N SER A 101 1.96 -6.99 1.82
CA SER A 101 2.38 -7.87 2.93
C SER A 101 1.63 -9.19 2.90
N SER A 102 0.32 -9.16 2.66
CA SER A 102 -0.53 -10.34 2.49
C SER A 102 -0.04 -11.22 1.32
N ALA A 103 0.19 -10.62 0.15
CA ALA A 103 0.70 -11.33 -1.02
C ALA A 103 2.08 -11.97 -0.76
N PHE A 104 2.97 -11.26 -0.05
CA PHE A 104 4.29 -11.79 0.33
C PHE A 104 4.15 -13.01 1.23
N ILE A 105 3.34 -12.94 2.30
CA ILE A 105 3.10 -14.06 3.22
C ILE A 105 2.51 -15.25 2.46
N ASN A 106 1.57 -15.01 1.54
CA ASN A 106 0.92 -16.06 0.75
C ASN A 106 1.88 -16.77 -0.21
N THR A 107 2.86 -16.08 -0.77
CA THR A 107 3.84 -16.66 -1.69
C THR A 107 5.02 -17.32 -0.97
N LEU A 108 5.36 -16.85 0.23
CA LEU A 108 6.54 -17.31 0.98
C LEU A 108 6.55 -18.83 1.15
N PHE A 109 5.46 -19.43 1.59
CA PHE A 109 5.37 -20.90 1.76
C PHE A 109 5.59 -21.65 0.43
N THR A 110 4.97 -21.20 -0.66
CA THR A 110 5.10 -21.88 -1.96
C THR A 110 6.52 -21.84 -2.52
N GLN A 111 7.25 -20.77 -2.23
CA GLN A 111 8.64 -20.61 -2.67
C GLN A 111 9.63 -21.40 -1.80
N THR A 112 9.35 -21.52 -0.49
CA THR A 112 10.29 -22.12 0.47
C THR A 112 9.94 -23.54 0.85
N ALA A 113 8.72 -24.03 0.56
CA ALA A 113 8.23 -25.32 1.00
C ALA A 113 9.12 -26.49 0.55
N LYS A 114 9.65 -26.44 -0.67
CA LYS A 114 10.54 -27.48 -1.20
C LYS A 114 11.86 -27.50 -0.45
N PHE A 115 12.49 -26.34 -0.25
CA PHE A 115 13.76 -26.25 0.47
C PHE A 115 13.61 -26.73 1.92
N ALA A 116 12.53 -26.30 2.59
CA ALA A 116 12.24 -26.76 3.95
C ALA A 116 11.97 -28.28 4.00
N ALA A 117 11.29 -28.83 3.00
CA ALA A 117 11.05 -30.27 2.93
C ALA A 117 12.35 -31.04 2.73
N ASP A 118 13.25 -30.58 1.89
CA ASP A 118 14.57 -31.16 1.65
C ASP A 118 15.40 -31.14 2.94
N ASP A 119 15.40 -30.06 3.69
CA ASP A 119 16.10 -29.92 4.99
C ASP A 119 15.57 -30.89 6.05
N PHE A 120 14.27 -31.18 6.05
CA PHE A 120 13.62 -32.12 6.96
C PHE A 120 13.54 -33.56 6.41
N GLY A 121 14.12 -33.85 5.24
CA GLY A 121 14.10 -35.17 4.62
C GLY A 121 12.70 -35.61 4.15
N ILE A 122 11.82 -34.70 3.83
CA ILE A 122 10.43 -34.94 3.40
C ILE A 122 10.34 -35.06 1.88
N GLY A 123 9.82 -36.18 1.39
CA GLY A 123 9.63 -36.38 -0.05
C GLY A 123 8.50 -35.51 -0.67
N ASN A 124 8.42 -35.49 -2.01
CA ASN A 124 7.47 -34.69 -2.77
C ASN A 124 6.00 -34.92 -2.39
N SER A 125 5.61 -36.15 -1.99
CA SER A 125 4.26 -36.45 -1.50
C SER A 125 3.94 -35.70 -0.21
N GLY A 126 4.92 -35.59 0.71
CA GLY A 126 4.78 -34.85 1.95
C GLY A 126 4.59 -33.34 1.70
N VAL A 127 5.29 -32.76 0.71
CA VAL A 127 5.11 -31.38 0.27
C VAL A 127 3.69 -31.16 -0.27
N GLY A 128 3.17 -32.13 -1.04
CA GLY A 128 1.80 -32.09 -1.56
C GLY A 128 0.75 -32.07 -0.46
N VAL A 129 0.91 -32.96 0.55
CA VAL A 129 0.02 -33.02 1.73
C VAL A 129 0.11 -31.72 2.52
N ALA A 130 1.31 -31.19 2.77
CA ALA A 130 1.51 -29.92 3.45
C ALA A 130 0.80 -28.77 2.72
N GLY A 131 0.92 -28.72 1.40
CA GLY A 131 0.22 -27.72 0.57
C GLY A 131 -1.30 -27.85 0.68
N ALA A 132 -1.85 -29.06 0.74
CA ALA A 132 -3.27 -29.29 0.95
C ALA A 132 -3.74 -28.83 2.33
N VAL A 133 -2.98 -29.12 3.40
CA VAL A 133 -3.28 -28.69 4.78
C VAL A 133 -3.27 -27.15 4.87
N VAL A 134 -2.25 -26.51 4.31
CA VAL A 134 -2.16 -25.04 4.29
C VAL A 134 -3.33 -24.40 3.53
N ARG A 135 -3.75 -25.00 2.41
CA ARG A 135 -4.94 -24.53 1.66
C ARG A 135 -6.23 -24.77 2.43
N ALA A 136 -6.38 -25.89 3.10
CA ALA A 136 -7.55 -26.17 3.95
C ALA A 136 -7.66 -25.15 5.10
N GLY A 137 -6.55 -24.58 5.54
CA GLY A 137 -6.50 -23.51 6.53
C GLY A 137 -7.34 -22.28 6.16
N ILE A 138 -7.70 -22.08 4.87
CA ILE A 138 -8.56 -20.97 4.43
C ILE A 138 -9.91 -20.95 5.17
N VAL A 139 -10.40 -22.09 5.63
CA VAL A 139 -11.63 -22.20 6.42
C VAL A 139 -11.54 -21.38 7.71
N ILE A 140 -10.32 -21.17 8.24
CA ILE A 140 -10.05 -20.35 9.42
C ILE A 140 -10.39 -18.85 9.17
N THR A 141 -10.43 -18.41 7.91
CA THR A 141 -10.82 -17.02 7.58
C THR A 141 -12.29 -16.72 7.91
N ILE A 142 -13.17 -17.72 7.89
CA ILE A 142 -14.61 -17.53 8.10
C ILE A 142 -14.93 -16.92 9.49
N PRO A 143 -14.40 -17.45 10.61
CA PRO A 143 -14.59 -16.82 11.92
C PRO A 143 -14.10 -15.36 11.97
N PHE A 144 -13.02 -15.05 11.28
CA PHE A 144 -12.48 -13.69 11.24
C PHE A 144 -13.36 -12.73 10.43
N ALA A 145 -13.98 -13.21 9.34
CA ALA A 145 -14.98 -12.44 8.62
C ALA A 145 -16.17 -12.07 9.53
N VAL A 146 -16.73 -13.05 10.25
CA VAL A 146 -17.81 -12.84 11.22
C VAL A 146 -17.37 -11.90 12.37
N MET A 147 -16.15 -12.07 12.85
CA MET A 147 -15.59 -11.20 13.91
C MET A 147 -15.41 -9.77 13.38
N SER A 148 -15.00 -9.59 12.12
CA SER A 148 -14.87 -8.28 11.48
C SER A 148 -16.20 -7.51 11.45
N ASP A 149 -17.29 -8.20 11.20
CA ASP A 149 -18.63 -7.59 11.19
C ASP A 149 -19.12 -7.24 12.61
N ARG A 150 -18.74 -8.03 13.65
CA ARG A 150 -19.14 -7.80 15.03
C ARG A 150 -18.32 -6.77 15.78
N ILE A 151 -16.99 -6.82 15.64
CA ILE A 151 -16.02 -6.00 16.42
C ILE A 151 -15.61 -4.75 15.65
N GLY A 152 -15.82 -4.77 14.33
CA GLY A 152 -15.46 -3.70 13.39
C GLY A 152 -14.15 -3.99 12.63
N ARG A 153 -14.23 -3.82 11.32
CA ARG A 153 -13.16 -4.11 10.35
C ARG A 153 -11.80 -3.52 10.73
N ARG A 154 -11.79 -2.26 11.17
CA ARG A 154 -10.53 -1.57 11.54
C ARG A 154 -9.78 -2.25 12.69
N ARG A 155 -10.49 -2.83 13.66
CA ARG A 155 -9.86 -3.52 14.79
C ARG A 155 -9.31 -4.86 14.37
N VAL A 156 -10.09 -5.61 13.58
CA VAL A 156 -9.67 -6.91 13.06
C VAL A 156 -8.46 -6.78 12.14
N MET A 157 -8.48 -5.84 11.19
CA MET A 157 -7.33 -5.58 10.32
C MET A 157 -6.05 -5.26 11.11
N ARG A 158 -6.13 -4.41 12.13
CA ARG A 158 -4.96 -4.10 12.98
C ARG A 158 -4.44 -5.34 13.71
N LEU A 159 -5.34 -6.17 14.23
CA LEU A 159 -4.99 -7.41 14.92
C LEU A 159 -4.29 -8.37 13.94
N MET A 160 -4.86 -8.57 12.75
CA MET A 160 -4.32 -9.47 11.74
C MET A 160 -2.99 -8.98 11.19
N ALA A 161 -2.82 -7.67 11.01
CA ALA A 161 -1.57 -7.06 10.54
C ALA A 161 -0.38 -7.35 11.46
N TRP A 162 -0.62 -7.58 12.76
CA TRP A 162 0.40 -8.01 13.71
C TRP A 162 0.49 -9.52 13.85
N LEU A 163 -0.66 -10.19 13.90
CA LEU A 163 -0.72 -11.62 14.20
C LEU A 163 -0.19 -12.47 13.03
N ALA A 164 -0.52 -12.10 11.78
CA ALA A 164 -0.07 -12.87 10.63
C ALA A 164 1.46 -12.91 10.48
N PRO A 165 2.20 -11.78 10.50
CA PRO A 165 3.67 -11.81 10.47
C PRO A 165 4.27 -12.53 11.67
N LEU A 166 3.68 -12.36 12.87
CA LEU A 166 4.18 -13.02 14.08
C LEU A 166 4.09 -14.54 13.98
N VAL A 167 2.94 -15.09 13.58
CA VAL A 167 2.76 -16.53 13.40
C VAL A 167 3.67 -17.07 12.31
N THR A 168 3.85 -16.32 11.22
CA THR A 168 4.78 -16.70 10.15
C THR A 168 6.23 -16.69 10.63
N ALA A 169 6.63 -15.69 11.44
CA ALA A 169 7.97 -15.61 12.03
C ALA A 169 8.24 -16.78 13.00
N ILE A 170 7.25 -17.19 13.80
CA ILE A 170 7.35 -18.38 14.66
C ILE A 170 7.61 -19.62 13.79
N GLY A 171 7.01 -19.70 12.60
CA GLY A 171 7.27 -20.77 11.63
C GLY A 171 8.72 -20.86 11.16
N ALA A 172 9.45 -19.72 11.14
CA ALA A 172 10.88 -19.72 10.79
C ALA A 172 11.77 -20.41 11.86
N LEU A 173 11.26 -20.56 13.07
CA LEU A 173 11.92 -21.28 14.18
C LEU A 173 11.41 -22.71 14.36
N ALA A 174 10.74 -23.25 13.33
CA ALA A 174 10.10 -24.57 13.41
C ALA A 174 11.14 -25.68 13.67
N PRO A 175 10.96 -26.49 14.72
CA PRO A 175 11.86 -27.61 15.02
C PRO A 175 11.65 -28.81 14.11
N ASN A 176 10.49 -28.87 13.42
CA ASN A 176 10.13 -29.95 12.51
C ASN A 176 9.15 -29.49 11.44
N PHE A 177 9.04 -30.26 10.35
CA PHE A 177 8.19 -29.92 9.21
C PHE A 177 6.69 -29.81 9.56
N PRO A 178 6.06 -30.69 10.36
CA PRO A 178 4.65 -30.55 10.76
C PRO A 178 4.37 -29.23 11.50
N PHE A 179 5.27 -28.80 12.35
CA PHE A 179 5.14 -27.51 13.05
C PHE A 179 5.20 -26.33 12.07
N LEU A 180 6.12 -26.37 11.10
CA LEU A 180 6.19 -25.37 10.03
C LEU A 180 4.88 -25.33 9.25
N VAL A 181 4.32 -26.49 8.85
CA VAL A 181 3.05 -26.59 8.14
C VAL A 181 1.90 -26.02 8.96
N ALA A 182 1.85 -26.33 10.28
CA ALA A 182 0.81 -25.83 11.17
C ALA A 182 0.85 -24.29 11.30
N THR A 183 2.03 -23.71 11.48
CA THR A 183 2.19 -22.26 11.57
C THR A 183 1.79 -21.57 10.26
N GLN A 184 2.10 -22.18 9.11
CA GLN A 184 1.70 -21.65 7.80
C GLN A 184 0.20 -21.82 7.55
N ALA A 185 -0.41 -22.94 7.99
CA ALA A 185 -1.85 -23.16 7.90
C ALA A 185 -2.68 -22.15 8.70
N ILE A 186 -2.08 -21.57 9.75
CA ILE A 186 -2.70 -20.50 10.56
C ILE A 186 -2.31 -19.11 10.04
N GLY A 187 -1.03 -18.88 9.79
CA GLY A 187 -0.50 -17.55 9.42
C GLY A 187 -1.01 -17.05 8.07
N ARG A 188 -1.13 -17.95 7.10
CA ARG A 188 -1.61 -17.61 5.76
C ARG A 188 -3.06 -17.14 5.71
N PRO A 189 -4.04 -17.81 6.34
CA PRO A 189 -5.40 -17.32 6.44
C PRO A 189 -5.52 -15.97 7.18
N LEU A 190 -4.69 -15.75 8.20
CA LEU A 190 -4.64 -14.46 8.90
C LEU A 190 -4.16 -13.33 7.98
N GLY A 191 -3.21 -13.62 7.07
CA GLY A 191 -2.79 -12.70 6.03
C GLY A 191 -3.91 -12.40 5.03
N LEU A 192 -4.65 -13.41 4.57
CA LEU A 192 -5.80 -13.25 3.69
C LEU A 192 -6.96 -12.45 4.31
N ALA A 193 -7.09 -12.46 5.63
CA ALA A 193 -8.11 -11.66 6.33
C ALA A 193 -7.78 -10.14 6.33
N LEU A 194 -6.65 -9.72 5.76
CA LEU A 194 -6.29 -8.32 5.55
C LEU A 194 -6.86 -7.75 4.23
N ASP A 195 -7.15 -8.60 3.26
CA ASP A 195 -7.73 -8.25 1.96
C ASP A 195 -9.27 -8.19 2.03
#